data_8275921b4b13237e6c48786feca15c95
#
_entry.id   8275921b4b13237e6c48786feca15c95
#
_cell.length_a   1.000
_cell.length_b   1.000
_cell.length_c   1.000
_cell.angle_alpha   90.00
_cell.angle_beta   90.00
_cell.angle_gamma   90.00
#
_symmetry.space_group_name_H-M   'P 1'
#
loop_
_entity.id
_entity.type
_entity.pdbx_description
1 polymer ?
#
loop_
_entity_poly.entity_id
_entity_poly.type
_entity_poly.pdbx_seq_one_letter_code
_entity_poly.pdbx_strand_id
1 'polypeptide(L)'
;MTQPPRMDVTSVTIGAPDPRTLAAFYARLLGWPVAAEEPPRPGSPPEDGWAQVRPPAGVAGPTLNFEYEAHYTRPAWPSEAGRQHITQHLDIAVEDLGAAVAWAARAGATEASYQPQERVRVMFDPAGHPFCLFLR
;
A
#
# COMPACT_ATOMS: atom_id res chain seq x y z
N MET A 1 20.20 -22.51 -25.36
CA MET A 1 19.81 -21.56 -24.28
C MET A 1 18.51 -22.02 -23.67
N THR A 2 18.50 -22.18 -22.37
CA THR A 2 17.29 -22.57 -21.64
C THR A 2 16.50 -21.33 -21.26
N GLN A 3 15.18 -21.43 -21.31
CA GLN A 3 14.31 -20.38 -20.84
C GLN A 3 13.97 -20.63 -19.36
N PRO A 4 13.70 -19.56 -18.58
CA PRO A 4 13.25 -19.75 -17.21
C PRO A 4 11.93 -20.52 -17.18
N PRO A 5 11.67 -21.29 -16.13
CA PRO A 5 10.35 -21.89 -15.98
C PRO A 5 9.29 -20.80 -15.85
N ARG A 6 8.04 -21.17 -16.12
CA ARG A 6 6.95 -20.20 -15.99
C ARG A 6 6.83 -19.77 -14.53
N MET A 7 6.85 -18.45 -14.32
CA MET A 7 6.72 -17.84 -13.00
C MET A 7 5.83 -16.61 -13.13
N ASP A 8 4.87 -16.47 -12.24
CA ASP A 8 3.93 -15.34 -12.24
C ASP A 8 4.01 -14.62 -10.89
N VAL A 9 4.28 -13.31 -10.92
CA VAL A 9 4.19 -12.49 -9.71
C VAL A 9 2.71 -12.20 -9.48
N THR A 10 2.15 -12.76 -8.41
CA THR A 10 0.70 -12.66 -8.14
C THR A 10 0.35 -11.62 -7.11
N SER A 11 1.26 -11.29 -6.22
CA SER A 11 0.94 -10.51 -5.03
C SER A 11 2.12 -9.66 -4.60
N VAL A 12 1.81 -8.58 -3.89
CA VAL A 12 2.76 -7.78 -3.11
C VAL A 12 2.30 -7.84 -1.66
N THR A 13 3.22 -8.15 -0.73
CA THR A 13 2.90 -8.19 0.70
C THR A 13 3.49 -6.98 1.40
N ILE A 14 2.66 -6.28 2.15
CA ILE A 14 2.99 -5.03 2.85
C ILE A 14 2.89 -5.31 4.35
N GLY A 15 4.00 -5.08 5.07
CA GLY A 15 4.03 -5.18 6.52
C GLY A 15 3.47 -3.92 7.17
N ALA A 16 2.74 -4.07 8.26
CA ALA A 16 2.14 -2.95 8.96
C ALA A 16 1.89 -3.25 10.44
N PRO A 17 1.84 -2.22 11.29
CA PRO A 17 1.49 -2.42 12.70
C PRO A 17 0.03 -2.82 12.90
N ASP A 18 -0.84 -2.50 11.94
CA ASP A 18 -2.26 -2.88 11.94
C ASP A 18 -2.68 -3.24 10.50
N PRO A 19 -2.43 -4.49 10.07
CA PRO A 19 -2.63 -4.86 8.67
C PRO A 19 -4.09 -4.83 8.21
N ARG A 20 -5.04 -5.16 9.09
CA ARG A 20 -6.46 -5.15 8.69
C ARG A 20 -6.98 -3.74 8.49
N THR A 21 -6.55 -2.79 9.31
CA THR A 21 -6.87 -1.37 9.11
C THR A 21 -6.24 -0.83 7.84
N LEU A 22 -4.99 -1.20 7.55
CA LEU A 22 -4.33 -0.79 6.32
C LEU A 22 -5.00 -1.38 5.08
N ALA A 23 -5.39 -2.65 5.13
CA ALA A 23 -6.13 -3.29 4.05
C ALA A 23 -7.45 -2.56 3.78
N ALA A 24 -8.18 -2.18 4.82
CA ALA A 24 -9.43 -1.44 4.67
C ALA A 24 -9.23 -0.10 3.97
N PHE A 25 -8.11 0.59 4.24
CA PHE A 25 -7.74 1.81 3.53
C PHE A 25 -7.57 1.56 2.03
N TYR A 26 -6.75 0.57 1.64
CA TYR A 26 -6.52 0.28 0.22
C TYR A 26 -7.77 -0.23 -0.49
N ALA A 27 -8.62 -0.95 0.22
CA ALA A 27 -9.92 -1.35 -0.32
C ALA A 27 -10.78 -0.12 -0.66
N ARG A 28 -10.82 0.88 0.20
CA ARG A 28 -11.54 2.14 -0.07
C ARG A 28 -10.88 2.94 -1.19
N LEU A 29 -9.55 3.06 -1.14
CA LEU A 29 -8.79 3.83 -2.12
C LEU A 29 -9.02 3.31 -3.54
N LEU A 30 -8.90 2.00 -3.72
CA LEU A 30 -8.94 1.37 -5.04
C LEU A 30 -10.35 0.94 -5.46
N GLY A 31 -11.28 0.89 -4.53
CA GLY A 31 -12.61 0.31 -4.79
C GLY A 31 -12.53 -1.20 -4.98
N TRP A 32 -11.58 -1.85 -4.34
CA TRP A 32 -11.38 -3.29 -4.42
C TRP A 32 -11.92 -3.98 -3.17
N PRO A 33 -12.39 -5.25 -3.27
CA PRO A 33 -12.87 -5.96 -2.10
C PRO A 33 -11.74 -6.43 -1.19
N VAL A 34 -12.01 -6.47 0.12
CA VAL A 34 -11.21 -7.25 1.06
C VAL A 34 -11.60 -8.70 0.84
N ALA A 35 -10.70 -9.48 0.22
CA ALA A 35 -10.98 -10.83 -0.22
C ALA A 35 -10.83 -11.87 0.90
N ALA A 36 -10.00 -11.58 1.90
CA ALA A 36 -9.75 -12.48 3.03
C ALA A 36 -9.20 -11.69 4.21
N GLU A 37 -9.48 -12.17 5.41
CA GLU A 37 -8.93 -11.64 6.66
C GLU A 37 -8.70 -12.77 7.64
N GLU A 38 -7.70 -12.61 8.49
CA GLU A 38 -7.45 -13.50 9.62
C GLU A 38 -7.35 -12.67 10.90
N PRO A 39 -7.96 -13.14 11.99
CA PRO A 39 -7.90 -12.45 13.28
C PRO A 39 -6.52 -12.61 13.92
N PRO A 40 -6.25 -11.88 15.03
CA PRO A 40 -5.03 -12.07 15.79
C PRO A 40 -4.84 -13.52 16.22
N ARG A 41 -3.59 -13.98 16.18
CA ARG A 41 -3.23 -15.31 16.71
C ARG A 41 -3.40 -15.30 18.23
N PRO A 42 -3.70 -16.45 18.85
CA PRO A 42 -3.80 -16.54 20.30
C PRO A 42 -2.51 -16.06 20.98
N GLY A 43 -2.66 -15.20 21.99
CA GLY A 43 -1.52 -14.63 22.72
C GLY A 43 -0.83 -13.46 22.05
N SER A 44 -1.24 -13.08 20.83
CA SER A 44 -0.70 -11.94 20.10
C SER A 44 -1.49 -10.66 20.41
N PRO A 45 -0.91 -9.48 20.12
CA PRO A 45 -1.64 -8.20 20.26
C PRO A 45 -2.91 -8.17 19.39
N PRO A 46 -3.89 -7.32 19.74
CA PRO A 46 -5.14 -7.23 18.98
C PRO A 46 -4.94 -6.75 17.53
N GLU A 47 -3.82 -6.09 17.22
CA GLU A 47 -3.48 -5.62 15.89
C GLU A 47 -2.90 -6.73 15.00
N ASP A 48 -2.47 -7.86 15.56
CA ASP A 48 -1.99 -9.00 14.79
C ASP A 48 -3.09 -9.52 13.87
N GLY A 49 -2.68 -10.20 12.85
CA GLY A 49 -3.59 -10.75 11.85
C GLY A 49 -3.07 -10.51 10.44
N TRP A 50 -3.96 -10.69 9.49
CA TRP A 50 -3.62 -10.63 8.08
C TRP A 50 -4.87 -10.24 7.28
N ALA A 51 -4.65 -9.60 6.14
CA ALA A 51 -5.75 -9.27 5.22
C ALA A 51 -5.27 -9.25 3.79
N GLN A 52 -6.20 -9.42 2.87
CA GLN A 52 -5.93 -9.42 1.43
C GLN A 52 -6.94 -8.55 0.70
N VAL A 53 -6.44 -7.68 -0.15
CA VAL A 53 -7.24 -6.88 -1.08
C VAL A 53 -6.91 -7.35 -2.49
N ARG A 54 -7.94 -7.69 -3.25
CA ARG A 54 -7.76 -8.29 -4.57
C ARG A 54 -8.50 -7.47 -5.62
N PRO A 55 -7.89 -7.25 -6.81
CA PRO A 55 -8.62 -6.57 -7.88
C PRO A 55 -9.86 -7.37 -8.27
N PRO A 56 -10.98 -6.69 -8.56
CA PRO A 56 -12.17 -7.37 -9.05
C PRO A 56 -11.95 -7.97 -10.43
N ALA A 57 -12.82 -8.88 -10.85
CA ALA A 57 -12.73 -9.52 -12.15
C ALA A 57 -12.65 -8.47 -13.27
N GLY A 58 -11.71 -8.64 -14.20
CA GLY A 58 -11.52 -7.75 -15.32
C GLY A 58 -10.67 -6.51 -15.00
N VAL A 59 -10.28 -6.31 -13.76
CA VAL A 59 -9.40 -5.20 -13.36
C VAL A 59 -7.98 -5.74 -13.23
N ALA A 60 -7.03 -5.10 -13.90
CA ALA A 60 -5.62 -5.46 -13.82
C ALA A 60 -5.00 -4.92 -12.52
N GLY A 61 -4.03 -5.65 -12.02
CA GLY A 61 -3.26 -5.26 -10.86
C GLY A 61 -2.88 -6.45 -10.00
N PRO A 62 -1.89 -6.29 -9.11
CA PRO A 62 -1.51 -7.35 -8.19
C PRO A 62 -2.49 -7.46 -7.03
N THR A 63 -2.60 -8.64 -6.46
CA THR A 63 -3.21 -8.82 -5.15
C THR A 63 -2.31 -8.16 -4.10
N LEU A 64 -2.91 -7.44 -3.15
CA LEU A 64 -2.21 -6.82 -2.05
C LEU A 64 -2.48 -7.62 -0.78
N ASN A 65 -1.43 -8.15 -0.18
CA ASN A 65 -1.50 -8.80 1.12
C ASN A 65 -0.97 -7.85 2.18
N PHE A 66 -1.56 -7.90 3.36
CA PHE A 66 -1.15 -7.07 4.50
C PHE A 66 -0.90 -7.98 5.68
N GLU A 67 0.30 -7.95 6.23
CA GLU A 67 0.66 -8.79 7.36
C GLU A 67 1.22 -7.98 8.53
N TYR A 68 1.04 -8.51 9.72
CA TYR A 68 1.48 -7.86 10.94
C TYR A 68 3.00 -7.84 11.03
N GLU A 69 3.55 -6.64 11.30
CA GLU A 69 4.97 -6.44 11.57
C GLU A 69 5.13 -5.79 12.94
N ALA A 70 5.56 -6.59 13.92
CA ALA A 70 5.71 -6.14 15.31
C ALA A 70 6.76 -5.06 15.48
N HIS A 71 7.76 -5.02 14.60
CA HIS A 71 8.88 -4.08 14.65
C HIS A 71 8.82 -3.05 13.53
N TYR A 72 7.60 -2.71 13.11
CA TYR A 72 7.41 -1.74 12.05
C TYR A 72 7.99 -0.38 12.42
N THR A 73 8.78 0.18 11.52
CA THR A 73 9.28 1.54 11.60
C THR A 73 8.80 2.31 10.38
N ARG A 74 8.13 3.43 10.61
CA ARG A 74 7.62 4.28 9.54
C ARG A 74 8.78 4.79 8.66
N PRO A 75 8.74 4.61 7.33
CA PRO A 75 9.78 5.14 6.46
C PRO A 75 9.81 6.67 6.46
N ALA A 76 11.01 7.23 6.31
CA ALA A 76 11.19 8.66 6.17
C ALA A 76 11.09 9.07 4.70
N TRP A 77 10.32 10.12 4.41
CA TRP A 77 10.28 10.75 3.11
C TRP A 77 10.30 12.28 3.27
N PRO A 78 11.21 13.01 2.62
CA PRO A 78 12.32 12.47 1.81
C PRO A 78 13.30 11.63 2.62
N SER A 79 14.09 10.82 1.93
CA SER A 79 15.04 9.91 2.58
C SER A 79 16.08 10.67 3.41
N GLU A 80 16.40 10.13 4.57
CA GLU A 80 17.39 10.69 5.49
C GLU A 80 18.35 9.59 5.94
N ALA A 81 19.63 9.95 6.07
CA ALA A 81 20.63 9.02 6.57
C ALA A 81 20.30 8.58 8.01
N GLY A 82 20.47 7.30 8.29
CA GLY A 82 20.20 6.74 9.62
C GLY A 82 18.73 6.51 9.95
N ARG A 83 17.80 6.82 9.04
CA ARG A 83 16.38 6.57 9.21
C ARG A 83 15.90 5.49 8.26
N GLN A 84 14.80 4.84 8.60
CA GLN A 84 14.21 3.80 7.77
C GLN A 84 13.89 4.37 6.39
N HIS A 85 14.46 3.76 5.35
CA HIS A 85 14.16 4.16 3.97
C HIS A 85 12.95 3.39 3.43
N ILE A 86 12.40 3.91 2.35
CA ILE A 86 11.37 3.22 1.59
C ILE A 86 12.03 2.04 0.87
N THR A 87 11.56 0.83 1.10
CA THR A 87 12.09 -0.35 0.39
C THR A 87 11.32 -0.62 -0.89
N GLN A 88 10.01 -0.39 -0.87
CA GLN A 88 9.12 -0.53 -2.02
C GLN A 88 7.93 0.41 -1.84
N HIS A 89 7.33 0.84 -2.93
CA HIS A 89 6.10 1.63 -2.88
C HIS A 89 5.21 1.28 -4.07
N LEU A 90 3.93 1.56 -3.93
CA LEU A 90 2.97 1.39 -5.01
C LEU A 90 2.94 2.66 -5.86
N ASP A 91 2.90 2.48 -7.18
CA ASP A 91 2.62 3.54 -8.13
C ASP A 91 1.24 3.30 -8.73
N ILE A 92 0.34 4.25 -8.55
CA ILE A 92 -1.06 4.14 -8.96
C ILE A 92 -1.33 5.17 -10.06
N ALA A 93 -1.65 4.68 -11.26
CA ALA A 93 -1.95 5.54 -12.39
C ALA A 93 -3.34 6.15 -12.22
N VAL A 94 -3.45 7.45 -12.45
CA VAL A 94 -4.69 8.21 -12.36
C VAL A 94 -4.86 9.10 -13.56
N GLU A 95 -6.11 9.51 -13.87
CA GLU A 95 -6.40 10.39 -15.00
C GLU A 95 -6.51 11.86 -14.56
N ASP A 96 -6.88 12.10 -13.31
CA ASP A 96 -7.00 13.45 -12.73
C ASP A 96 -6.28 13.45 -11.38
N LEU A 97 -5.12 14.08 -11.33
CA LEU A 97 -4.26 14.06 -10.15
C LEU A 97 -4.90 14.76 -8.95
N GLY A 98 -5.54 15.92 -9.17
CA GLY A 98 -6.21 16.65 -8.09
C GLY A 98 -7.38 15.88 -7.50
N ALA A 99 -8.20 15.26 -8.34
CA ALA A 99 -9.32 14.45 -7.91
C ALA A 99 -8.83 13.20 -7.14
N ALA A 100 -7.74 12.59 -7.61
CA ALA A 100 -7.16 11.40 -6.96
C ALA A 100 -6.59 11.74 -5.58
N VAL A 101 -5.89 12.86 -5.44
CA VAL A 101 -5.37 13.32 -4.15
C VAL A 101 -6.52 13.57 -3.17
N ALA A 102 -7.58 14.25 -3.60
CA ALA A 102 -8.75 14.51 -2.76
C ALA A 102 -9.44 13.22 -2.32
N TRP A 103 -9.57 12.26 -3.24
CA TRP A 103 -10.14 10.95 -2.93
C TRP A 103 -9.29 10.18 -1.93
N ALA A 104 -7.96 10.15 -2.15
CA ALA A 104 -7.03 9.47 -1.25
C ALA A 104 -7.08 10.07 0.16
N ALA A 105 -7.14 11.39 0.27
CA ALA A 105 -7.27 12.08 1.55
C ALA A 105 -8.55 11.69 2.28
N ARG A 106 -9.68 11.62 1.57
CA ARG A 106 -10.95 11.15 2.16
C ARG A 106 -10.89 9.70 2.61
N ALA A 107 -10.12 8.88 1.91
CA ALA A 107 -9.92 7.48 2.28
C ALA A 107 -9.04 7.30 3.52
N GLY A 108 -8.21 8.31 3.86
CA GLY A 108 -7.35 8.27 5.04
C GLY A 108 -5.87 8.53 4.79
N ALA A 109 -5.49 8.86 3.54
CA ALA A 109 -4.10 9.20 3.21
C ALA A 109 -3.80 10.66 3.57
N THR A 110 -2.50 10.95 3.70
CA THR A 110 -1.99 12.33 3.81
C THR A 110 -1.04 12.61 2.65
N GLU A 111 -1.07 13.85 2.15
CA GLU A 111 -0.16 14.26 1.09
C GLU A 111 1.18 14.64 1.70
N ALA A 112 2.28 14.17 1.11
CA ALA A 112 3.61 14.54 1.55
C ALA A 112 3.89 16.01 1.25
N SER A 113 4.65 16.68 2.13
CA SER A 113 5.03 18.08 1.89
C SER A 113 6.08 18.20 0.79
N TYR A 114 6.97 17.22 0.65
CA TYR A 114 7.98 17.21 -0.40
C TYR A 114 7.45 16.50 -1.65
N GLN A 115 7.31 17.27 -2.74
CA GLN A 115 6.75 16.82 -4.01
C GLN A 115 7.71 17.14 -5.14
N PRO A 116 8.66 16.25 -5.47
CA PRO A 116 9.72 16.55 -6.44
C PRO A 116 9.27 16.58 -7.90
N GLN A 117 8.06 16.11 -8.23
CA GLN A 117 7.59 15.98 -9.61
C GLN A 117 6.20 16.57 -9.80
N GLU A 118 5.97 17.20 -10.96
CA GLU A 118 4.67 17.81 -11.27
C GLU A 118 3.56 16.80 -11.54
N ARG A 119 3.90 15.68 -12.17
CA ARG A 119 2.91 14.69 -12.62
C ARG A 119 2.75 13.52 -11.65
N VAL A 120 3.35 13.64 -10.47
CA VAL A 120 3.30 12.63 -9.42
C VAL A 120 2.97 13.31 -8.10
N ARG A 121 2.17 12.66 -7.28
CA ARG A 121 1.98 13.07 -5.89
C ARG A 121 2.33 11.94 -4.96
N VAL A 122 3.27 12.22 -4.07
CA VAL A 122 3.65 11.29 -3.01
C VAL A 122 2.64 11.44 -1.88
N MET A 123 2.04 10.32 -1.51
CA MET A 123 1.06 10.24 -0.44
C MET A 123 1.57 9.28 0.63
N PHE A 124 1.08 9.43 1.86
CA PHE A 124 1.30 8.45 2.92
C PHE A 124 0.01 7.73 3.24
N ASP A 125 0.07 6.41 3.32
CA ASP A 125 -1.08 5.63 3.81
C ASP A 125 -1.19 5.74 5.34
N PRO A 126 -2.23 5.19 5.98
CA PRO A 126 -2.40 5.31 7.43
C PRO A 126 -1.27 4.70 8.26
N ALA A 127 -0.52 3.75 7.73
CA ALA A 127 0.68 3.21 8.40
C ALA A 127 1.92 4.07 8.14
N GLY A 128 1.85 5.02 7.22
CA GLY A 128 2.95 5.89 6.86
C GLY A 128 3.81 5.37 5.70
N HIS A 129 3.40 4.30 5.01
CA HIS A 129 4.08 3.92 3.78
C HIS A 129 3.82 4.96 2.70
N PRO A 130 4.85 5.48 2.05
CA PRO A 130 4.66 6.30 0.86
C PRO A 130 4.09 5.48 -0.30
N PHE A 131 3.20 6.10 -1.04
CA PHE A 131 2.75 5.59 -2.35
C PHE A 131 2.58 6.78 -3.29
N CYS A 132 2.61 6.54 -4.57
CA CYS A 132 2.54 7.60 -5.56
C CYS A 132 1.28 7.49 -6.41
N LEU A 133 0.65 8.64 -6.63
CA LEU A 133 -0.39 8.82 -7.64
C LEU A 133 0.28 9.52 -8.82
N PHE A 134 0.17 8.99 -10.02
CA PHE A 134 0.80 9.61 -11.19
C PHE A 134 -0.15 9.71 -12.38
N LEU A 135 0.01 10.78 -13.14
CA LEU A 135 -0.75 10.93 -14.38
C LEU A 135 -0.24 9.95 -15.44
N ARG A 136 -1.17 9.18 -15.97
CA ARG A 136 -0.93 8.23 -17.06
C ARG A 136 -0.54 8.95 -18.36
#